data_fc4cb7615df8ae972ca462cf51d947e8
#
_entry.id   fc4cb7615df8ae972ca462cf51d947e8
#
_cell.length_a   1.000
_cell.length_b   1.000
_cell.length_c   1.000
_cell.angle_alpha   90.00
_cell.angle_beta   90.00
_cell.angle_gamma   90.00
#
_symmetry.space_group_name_H-M   'P 1'
#
loop_
_entity.id
_entity.type
_entity.pdbx_description
1 polymer ?
#
loop_
_entity_poly.entity_id
_entity_poly.type
_entity_poly.pdbx_seq_one_letter_code
_entity_poly.pdbx_strand_id
1 'polypeptide(L)'
;IKADKWSPASGTSATIGDSGDTYTIPSGVTLANSGTVTGLPASSISSGTIATARLGSGTASSSTVLFGDQTFKTAPSGTHEKLLSGSVSSATNHDFQNFVDTSKYNYYLIQVSNARGMGTHSPFSFQARTSSGPHTGSDYNFASYGYRSSGNTTYNYGENQGRSLLGSAITGDANMPSALMFYLVVNPASNYGGTHGWGINWGWNTTNSDLQYENFTYRVNYTGTTTGFRMYADSNNATTFDYAIYGIAK
;
A
#
# COMPACT_ATOMS: atom_id res chain seq x y z
N ILE A 1 -6.80 -15.95 63.85
CA ILE A 1 -6.92 -14.53 64.34
C ILE A 1 -8.00 -13.92 63.49
N LYS A 2 -9.09 -13.45 64.14
CA LYS A 2 -10.07 -12.57 63.47
C LYS A 2 -9.71 -11.15 63.90
N ALA A 3 -9.33 -10.29 62.99
CA ALA A 3 -9.06 -8.89 63.23
C ALA A 3 -9.68 -8.06 62.11
N ASP A 4 -10.42 -7.03 62.47
CA ASP A 4 -11.03 -6.11 61.48
C ASP A 4 -9.99 -5.14 60.89
N LYS A 5 -8.86 -4.99 61.55
CA LYS A 5 -7.75 -4.12 61.12
C LYS A 5 -6.41 -4.67 61.59
N TRP A 6 -5.43 -4.67 60.70
CA TRP A 6 -4.03 -4.92 61.00
C TRP A 6 -3.25 -3.60 60.88
N SER A 7 -2.64 -3.17 61.92
CA SER A 7 -1.78 -1.97 61.97
C SER A 7 -0.49 -2.30 62.66
N PRO A 8 0.66 -1.72 62.30
CA PRO A 8 1.87 -1.88 63.07
C PRO A 8 1.69 -1.29 64.48
N ALA A 9 2.29 -1.93 65.46
CA ALA A 9 2.22 -1.49 66.85
C ALA A 9 2.93 -0.15 67.06
N SER A 10 3.92 0.15 66.26
CA SER A 10 4.64 1.42 66.19
C SER A 10 5.22 1.63 64.81
N GLY A 11 5.38 2.88 64.38
CA GLY A 11 5.88 3.22 63.08
C GLY A 11 4.85 3.06 61.94
N THR A 12 5.31 3.11 60.70
CA THR A 12 4.47 3.11 59.48
C THR A 12 4.60 1.84 58.64
N SER A 13 5.41 0.88 59.04
CA SER A 13 5.65 -0.36 58.32
C SER A 13 5.17 -1.60 59.08
N ALA A 14 4.51 -2.50 58.42
CA ALA A 14 4.20 -3.83 58.91
C ALA A 14 4.74 -4.86 57.89
N THR A 15 5.47 -5.86 58.38
CA THR A 15 5.94 -6.99 57.59
C THR A 15 5.00 -8.17 57.78
N ILE A 16 4.61 -8.82 56.69
CA ILE A 16 3.78 -10.01 56.71
C ILE A 16 4.60 -11.17 56.14
N GLY A 17 4.95 -12.14 56.98
CA GLY A 17 5.75 -13.31 56.67
C GLY A 17 7.25 -13.07 56.63
N ASP A 18 7.99 -14.15 56.56
CA ASP A 18 9.46 -14.22 56.48
C ASP A 18 9.89 -14.66 55.05
N SER A 19 11.21 -14.64 54.79
CA SER A 19 11.74 -15.11 53.50
C SER A 19 11.36 -16.56 53.22
N GLY A 20 10.69 -16.81 52.09
CA GLY A 20 10.20 -18.11 51.69
C GLY A 20 8.72 -18.39 51.97
N ASP A 21 8.06 -17.48 52.74
CA ASP A 21 6.63 -17.64 53.00
C ASP A 21 5.77 -17.33 51.77
N THR A 22 4.66 -18.04 51.67
CA THR A 22 3.66 -17.85 50.60
C THR A 22 2.35 -17.33 51.19
N TYR A 23 1.87 -16.21 50.69
CA TYR A 23 0.53 -15.71 50.98
C TYR A 23 -0.44 -16.09 49.86
N THR A 24 -1.42 -16.91 50.15
CA THR A 24 -2.46 -17.32 49.17
C THR A 24 -3.73 -16.51 49.45
N ILE A 25 -4.20 -15.81 48.43
CA ILE A 25 -5.53 -15.20 48.38
C ILE A 25 -6.47 -16.24 47.74
N PRO A 26 -7.43 -16.81 48.47
CA PRO A 26 -8.33 -17.82 47.92
C PRO A 26 -9.21 -17.25 46.80
N SER A 27 -9.76 -18.18 45.96
CA SER A 27 -10.72 -17.80 44.92
C SER A 27 -11.93 -17.09 45.53
N GLY A 28 -12.41 -16.02 44.87
CA GLY A 28 -13.53 -15.20 45.32
C GLY A 28 -13.15 -14.11 46.35
N VAL A 29 -11.89 -14.05 46.79
CA VAL A 29 -11.40 -12.99 47.67
C VAL A 29 -10.72 -11.91 46.84
N THR A 30 -11.02 -10.65 47.11
CA THR A 30 -10.40 -9.49 46.45
C THR A 30 -9.32 -8.86 47.34
N LEU A 31 -8.12 -8.68 46.80
CA LEU A 31 -7.11 -7.82 47.35
C LEU A 31 -7.31 -6.41 46.80
N ALA A 32 -7.97 -5.53 47.59
CA ALA A 32 -8.10 -4.12 47.24
C ALA A 32 -6.90 -3.33 47.73
N ASN A 33 -6.06 -2.88 46.83
CA ASN A 33 -4.92 -2.03 47.15
C ASN A 33 -5.20 -0.60 46.70
N SER A 34 -5.25 0.32 47.66
CA SER A 34 -5.40 1.77 47.43
C SER A 34 -4.05 2.51 47.39
N GLY A 35 -2.98 1.84 47.79
CA GLY A 35 -1.62 2.37 47.78
C GLY A 35 -0.81 1.95 46.53
N THR A 36 0.48 2.24 46.54
CA THR A 36 1.41 1.80 45.50
C THR A 36 1.89 0.38 45.78
N VAL A 37 1.80 -0.51 44.78
CA VAL A 37 2.45 -1.81 44.80
C VAL A 37 3.81 -1.67 44.12
N THR A 38 4.89 -1.93 44.83
CA THR A 38 6.25 -1.93 44.31
C THR A 38 6.78 -3.36 44.19
N GLY A 39 7.64 -3.62 43.22
CA GLY A 39 8.30 -4.94 43.07
C GLY A 39 7.42 -6.06 42.49
N LEU A 40 6.30 -5.72 41.86
CA LEU A 40 5.50 -6.71 41.11
C LEU A 40 6.16 -6.96 39.75
N PRO A 41 6.80 -8.12 39.49
CA PRO A 41 7.38 -8.43 38.18
C PRO A 41 6.29 -8.61 37.14
N ALA A 42 6.55 -8.20 35.89
CA ALA A 42 5.59 -8.35 34.78
C ALA A 42 5.18 -9.81 34.56
N SER A 43 6.05 -10.77 34.85
CA SER A 43 5.79 -12.22 34.81
C SER A 43 4.68 -12.67 35.77
N SER A 44 4.36 -11.88 36.79
CA SER A 44 3.27 -12.16 37.73
C SER A 44 1.89 -11.83 37.19
N ILE A 45 1.80 -11.16 36.03
CA ILE A 45 0.54 -10.87 35.34
C ILE A 45 0.30 -11.99 34.34
N SER A 46 -0.25 -13.11 34.80
CA SER A 46 -0.42 -14.32 33.99
C SER A 46 -1.72 -14.35 33.17
N SER A 47 -2.70 -13.51 33.50
CA SER A 47 -3.99 -13.45 32.81
C SER A 47 -4.70 -12.13 33.07
N GLY A 48 -5.68 -11.80 32.23
CA GLY A 48 -6.48 -10.58 32.32
C GLY A 48 -6.03 -9.49 31.36
N THR A 49 -6.71 -8.34 31.41
CA THR A 49 -6.43 -7.15 30.59
C THR A 49 -5.85 -6.05 31.45
N ILE A 50 -4.70 -5.52 31.03
CA ILE A 50 -4.14 -4.29 31.62
C ILE A 50 -4.81 -3.11 30.92
N ALA A 51 -5.44 -2.23 31.68
CA ALA A 51 -6.02 -1.02 31.10
C ALA A 51 -4.94 -0.20 30.37
N THR A 52 -5.23 0.25 29.16
CA THR A 52 -4.27 0.95 28.29
C THR A 52 -3.65 2.18 28.93
N ALA A 53 -4.39 2.89 29.78
CA ALA A 53 -3.88 4.01 30.58
C ALA A 53 -2.76 3.65 31.57
N ARG A 54 -2.51 2.35 31.80
CA ARG A 54 -1.42 1.85 32.64
C ARG A 54 -0.21 1.36 31.83
N LEU A 55 -0.36 1.26 30.52
CA LEU A 55 0.69 0.83 29.60
C LEU A 55 1.52 2.01 29.08
N GLY A 56 0.93 3.21 29.08
CA GLY A 56 1.59 4.40 28.58
C GLY A 56 0.68 5.62 28.54
N SER A 57 1.21 6.73 28.10
CA SER A 57 0.46 7.97 27.88
C SER A 57 -0.10 8.04 26.45
N GLY A 58 -1.05 8.95 26.22
CA GLY A 58 -1.74 9.10 24.94
C GLY A 58 -3.00 8.23 24.85
N THR A 59 -3.66 8.25 23.69
CA THR A 59 -4.91 7.51 23.47
C THR A 59 -4.64 6.23 22.69
N ALA A 60 -4.91 5.08 23.29
CA ALA A 60 -4.89 3.81 22.58
C ALA A 60 -6.10 3.69 21.68
N SER A 61 -5.89 3.33 20.41
CA SER A 61 -6.94 3.13 19.42
C SER A 61 -6.47 2.11 18.35
N SER A 62 -7.34 1.76 17.41
CA SER A 62 -6.98 0.91 16.27
C SER A 62 -5.95 1.54 15.31
N SER A 63 -5.72 2.86 15.41
CA SER A 63 -4.77 3.61 14.58
C SER A 63 -3.48 4.01 15.31
N THR A 64 -3.33 3.64 16.60
CA THR A 64 -2.15 3.97 17.39
C THR A 64 -1.41 2.72 17.86
N VAL A 65 -0.09 2.83 18.01
CA VAL A 65 0.79 1.81 18.57
C VAL A 65 1.53 2.37 19.79
N LEU A 66 1.87 1.50 20.72
CA LEU A 66 2.70 1.86 21.86
C LEU A 66 4.17 1.91 21.43
N PHE A 67 4.79 3.06 21.52
CA PHE A 67 6.21 3.24 21.22
C PHE A 67 7.09 2.90 22.43
N GLY A 68 8.39 2.73 22.19
CA GLY A 68 9.37 2.44 23.25
C GLY A 68 9.52 3.52 24.32
N ASP A 69 9.03 4.73 24.09
CA ASP A 69 8.92 5.82 25.04
C ASP A 69 7.63 5.75 25.89
N GLN A 70 6.91 4.64 25.82
CA GLN A 70 5.65 4.38 26.50
C GLN A 70 4.53 5.37 26.14
N THR A 71 4.52 5.87 24.90
CA THR A 71 3.42 6.70 24.40
C THR A 71 2.67 6.02 23.26
N PHE A 72 1.33 6.13 23.27
CA PHE A 72 0.50 5.74 22.15
C PHE A 72 0.50 6.87 21.12
N LYS A 73 1.07 6.59 19.94
CA LYS A 73 1.15 7.52 18.80
C LYS A 73 0.65 6.84 17.56
N THR A 74 0.24 7.61 16.56
CA THR A 74 -0.07 7.09 15.24
C THR A 74 1.11 6.27 14.73
N ALA A 75 0.85 5.06 14.26
CA ALA A 75 1.87 4.26 13.60
C ALA A 75 2.47 5.09 12.46
N PRO A 76 3.80 5.08 12.28
CA PRO A 76 4.39 5.69 11.09
C PRO A 76 3.71 5.10 9.87
N SER A 77 3.14 5.92 9.01
CA SER A 77 2.68 5.47 7.71
C SER A 77 3.88 4.88 6.98
N GLY A 78 3.78 3.64 6.52
CA GLY A 78 4.80 3.09 5.63
C GLY A 78 5.01 4.04 4.45
N THR A 79 6.19 4.04 3.85
CA THR A 79 6.48 4.84 2.65
C THR A 79 5.51 4.54 1.50
N HIS A 80 4.85 3.38 1.54
CA HIS A 80 3.87 2.92 0.55
C HIS A 80 2.52 2.69 1.24
N GLU A 81 1.56 3.54 0.96
CA GLU A 81 0.18 3.37 1.41
C GLU A 81 -0.68 2.76 0.29
N LYS A 82 -1.30 1.63 0.55
CA LYS A 82 -2.20 1.02 -0.42
C LYS A 82 -3.50 1.81 -0.53
N LEU A 83 -3.75 2.41 -1.69
CA LEU A 83 -4.90 3.29 -1.96
C LEU A 83 -6.06 2.52 -2.58
N LEU A 84 -5.78 1.67 -3.57
CA LEU A 84 -6.78 0.87 -4.28
C LEU A 84 -6.22 -0.52 -4.55
N SER A 85 -7.08 -1.52 -4.54
CA SER A 85 -6.77 -2.85 -5.06
C SER A 85 -8.04 -3.58 -5.45
N GLY A 86 -7.94 -4.51 -6.38
CA GLY A 86 -9.08 -5.31 -6.83
C GLY A 86 -8.75 -6.12 -8.07
N SER A 87 -9.80 -6.72 -8.62
CA SER A 87 -9.75 -7.45 -9.87
C SER A 87 -10.71 -6.83 -10.88
N VAL A 88 -10.28 -6.81 -12.11
CA VAL A 88 -11.08 -6.38 -13.24
C VAL A 88 -11.42 -7.61 -14.06
N SER A 89 -12.66 -7.74 -14.49
CA SER A 89 -13.12 -8.86 -15.31
C SER A 89 -13.77 -8.36 -16.58
N SER A 90 -13.19 -8.78 -17.70
CA SER A 90 -13.78 -8.67 -19.06
C SER A 90 -14.30 -7.28 -19.42
N ALA A 91 -13.51 -6.23 -19.19
CA ALA A 91 -13.86 -4.88 -19.61
C ALA A 91 -12.83 -4.28 -20.59
N THR A 92 -13.32 -3.46 -21.52
CA THR A 92 -12.49 -2.82 -22.55
C THR A 92 -11.74 -1.59 -22.03
N ASN A 93 -12.30 -0.91 -21.03
CA ASN A 93 -11.70 0.30 -20.41
C ASN A 93 -11.76 0.17 -18.90
N HIS A 94 -10.69 0.56 -18.23
CA HIS A 94 -10.58 0.56 -16.77
C HIS A 94 -10.20 1.94 -16.28
N ASP A 95 -11.11 2.57 -15.57
CA ASP A 95 -10.95 3.92 -15.02
C ASP A 95 -10.59 3.85 -13.53
N PHE A 96 -9.38 4.27 -13.20
CA PHE A 96 -8.90 4.43 -11.83
C PHE A 96 -8.97 5.92 -11.46
N GLN A 97 -9.81 6.26 -10.48
CA GLN A 97 -10.14 7.65 -10.19
C GLN A 97 -10.05 7.98 -8.71
N ASN A 98 -9.91 9.28 -8.42
CA ASN A 98 -10.04 9.86 -7.08
C ASN A 98 -9.03 9.32 -6.05
N PHE A 99 -7.90 8.83 -6.50
CA PHE A 99 -6.82 8.40 -5.61
C PHE A 99 -5.62 9.38 -5.61
N VAL A 100 -5.60 10.33 -6.53
CA VAL A 100 -4.49 11.28 -6.66
C VAL A 100 -4.62 12.37 -5.61
N ASP A 101 -3.66 12.40 -4.69
CA ASP A 101 -3.49 13.44 -3.67
C ASP A 101 -2.04 13.93 -3.68
N THR A 102 -1.79 15.00 -4.43
CA THR A 102 -0.46 15.59 -4.58
C THR A 102 0.02 16.35 -3.33
N SER A 103 -0.83 16.55 -2.33
CA SER A 103 -0.42 17.08 -1.03
C SER A 103 0.28 16.05 -0.17
N LYS A 104 -0.11 14.78 -0.31
CA LYS A 104 0.35 13.65 0.51
C LYS A 104 1.42 12.79 -0.16
N TYR A 105 1.32 12.59 -1.48
CA TYR A 105 2.19 11.66 -2.20
C TYR A 105 3.05 12.36 -3.24
N ASN A 106 4.29 11.91 -3.39
CA ASN A 106 5.20 12.36 -4.46
C ASN A 106 4.88 11.66 -5.78
N TYR A 107 4.56 10.38 -5.72
CA TYR A 107 4.24 9.54 -6.88
C TYR A 107 3.45 8.31 -6.44
N TYR A 108 2.94 7.57 -7.41
CA TYR A 108 2.12 6.39 -7.21
C TYR A 108 2.78 5.20 -7.87
N LEU A 109 2.78 4.07 -7.19
CA LEU A 109 3.18 2.78 -7.75
C LEU A 109 1.93 2.00 -8.14
N ILE A 110 1.85 1.61 -9.39
CA ILE A 110 0.77 0.79 -9.94
C ILE A 110 1.33 -0.59 -10.27
N GLN A 111 0.69 -1.62 -9.75
CA GLN A 111 1.00 -3.02 -10.04
C GLN A 111 -0.21 -3.66 -10.71
N VAL A 112 0.04 -4.35 -11.81
CA VAL A 112 -0.96 -5.14 -12.54
C VAL A 112 -0.38 -6.54 -12.70
N SER A 113 -1.18 -7.54 -12.37
CA SER A 113 -0.82 -8.95 -12.48
C SER A 113 -1.96 -9.74 -13.12
N ASN A 114 -1.67 -10.96 -13.51
CA ASN A 114 -2.65 -11.86 -14.13
C ASN A 114 -3.37 -11.25 -15.36
N ALA A 115 -2.72 -10.35 -16.08
CA ALA A 115 -3.33 -9.68 -17.21
C ALA A 115 -3.52 -10.63 -18.39
N ARG A 116 -4.76 -10.72 -18.87
CA ARG A 116 -5.21 -11.65 -19.93
C ARG A 116 -6.19 -10.96 -20.86
N GLY A 117 -6.42 -11.57 -22.03
CA GLY A 117 -7.45 -11.12 -22.98
C GLY A 117 -7.04 -9.94 -23.85
N MET A 118 -5.76 -9.54 -23.85
CA MET A 118 -5.30 -8.37 -24.60
C MET A 118 -5.23 -8.58 -26.13
N GLY A 119 -5.47 -9.79 -26.63
CA GLY A 119 -5.33 -10.13 -28.03
C GLY A 119 -3.87 -10.23 -28.49
N THR A 120 -3.66 -10.44 -29.78
CA THR A 120 -2.32 -10.48 -30.38
C THR A 120 -1.75 -9.07 -30.52
N HIS A 121 -0.54 -8.82 -30.01
CA HIS A 121 0.18 -7.55 -30.13
C HIS A 121 -0.54 -6.30 -29.59
N SER A 122 -1.22 -6.42 -28.47
CA SER A 122 -1.93 -5.28 -27.88
C SER A 122 -1.30 -4.87 -26.55
N PRO A 123 -0.47 -3.81 -26.55
CA PRO A 123 0.01 -3.24 -25.30
C PRO A 123 -1.13 -2.65 -24.47
N PHE A 124 -0.91 -2.48 -23.20
CA PHE A 124 -1.74 -1.58 -22.42
C PHE A 124 -1.51 -0.14 -22.84
N SER A 125 -2.59 0.55 -23.07
CA SER A 125 -2.63 1.99 -23.30
C SER A 125 -2.99 2.73 -22.03
N PHE A 126 -2.41 3.90 -21.86
CA PHE A 126 -2.62 4.80 -20.74
C PHE A 126 -3.16 6.15 -21.21
N GLN A 127 -4.18 6.64 -20.52
CA GLN A 127 -4.65 8.01 -20.64
C GLN A 127 -4.82 8.61 -19.24
N ALA A 128 -4.28 9.79 -19.02
CA ALA A 128 -4.54 10.55 -17.79
C ALA A 128 -6.03 10.87 -17.69
N ARG A 129 -6.56 10.86 -16.48
CA ARG A 129 -7.95 11.26 -16.24
C ARG A 129 -8.02 12.59 -15.53
N THR A 130 -9.01 13.38 -15.95
CA THR A 130 -9.45 14.62 -15.29
C THR A 130 -10.80 14.38 -14.63
N SER A 131 -11.33 15.39 -13.96
CA SER A 131 -12.69 15.35 -13.41
C SER A 131 -13.78 15.17 -14.49
N SER A 132 -13.51 15.56 -15.74
CA SER A 132 -14.43 15.46 -16.87
C SER A 132 -14.28 14.18 -17.71
N GLY A 133 -13.27 13.37 -17.43
CA GLY A 133 -13.04 12.13 -18.17
C GLY A 133 -11.57 11.88 -18.56
N PRO A 134 -11.29 10.87 -19.39
CA PRO A 134 -9.94 10.64 -19.90
C PRO A 134 -9.52 11.78 -20.82
N HIS A 135 -8.27 12.21 -20.68
CA HIS A 135 -7.68 13.19 -21.57
C HIS A 135 -7.30 12.51 -22.88
N THR A 136 -7.88 12.94 -23.99
CA THR A 136 -7.72 12.34 -25.32
C THR A 136 -6.98 13.23 -26.31
N GLY A 137 -6.39 14.33 -25.84
CA GLY A 137 -5.58 15.23 -26.66
C GLY A 137 -4.30 14.57 -27.19
N SER A 138 -3.71 15.14 -28.24
CA SER A 138 -2.45 14.67 -28.82
C SER A 138 -1.24 15.13 -28.02
N ASP A 139 -1.24 14.86 -26.72
CA ASP A 139 -0.27 15.37 -25.74
C ASP A 139 0.63 14.29 -25.14
N TYR A 140 0.52 13.05 -25.64
CA TYR A 140 1.22 11.90 -25.07
C TYR A 140 2.49 11.62 -25.85
N ASN A 141 3.58 11.47 -25.09
CA ASN A 141 4.85 10.97 -25.60
C ASN A 141 5.24 9.73 -24.82
N PHE A 142 5.79 8.72 -25.49
CA PHE A 142 6.27 7.50 -24.83
C PHE A 142 7.44 6.89 -25.59
N ALA A 143 8.24 6.11 -24.88
CA ALA A 143 9.27 5.26 -25.45
C ALA A 143 9.40 3.98 -24.63
N SER A 144 9.68 2.87 -25.30
CA SER A 144 10.03 1.61 -24.66
C SER A 144 11.20 0.93 -25.32
N TYR A 145 11.93 0.14 -24.53
CA TYR A 145 13.03 -0.70 -24.98
C TYR A 145 13.06 -1.99 -24.16
N GLY A 146 13.24 -3.10 -24.83
CA GLY A 146 13.23 -4.39 -24.16
C GLY A 146 13.87 -5.51 -24.95
N TYR A 147 13.69 -6.72 -24.41
CA TYR A 147 14.27 -7.95 -24.93
C TYR A 147 13.23 -9.05 -25.02
N ARG A 148 13.44 -9.95 -25.98
CA ARG A 148 12.72 -11.22 -26.12
C ARG A 148 13.65 -12.39 -25.81
N SER A 149 13.09 -13.47 -25.30
CA SER A 149 13.87 -14.69 -25.05
C SER A 149 14.46 -15.29 -26.33
N SER A 150 13.93 -14.94 -27.49
CA SER A 150 14.49 -15.26 -28.82
C SER A 150 15.77 -14.49 -29.17
N GLY A 151 16.24 -13.59 -28.29
CA GLY A 151 17.45 -12.76 -28.51
C GLY A 151 17.20 -11.46 -29.27
N ASN A 152 15.97 -11.18 -29.66
CA ASN A 152 15.61 -9.93 -30.36
C ASN A 152 15.34 -8.79 -29.36
N THR A 153 15.72 -7.58 -29.74
CA THR A 153 15.36 -6.36 -29.03
C THR A 153 13.99 -5.84 -29.51
N THR A 154 13.26 -5.19 -28.59
CA THR A 154 12.03 -4.47 -28.92
C THR A 154 12.26 -2.98 -28.71
N TYR A 155 11.67 -2.18 -29.56
CA TYR A 155 11.72 -0.73 -29.46
C TYR A 155 10.40 -0.13 -29.95
N ASN A 156 9.84 0.79 -29.19
CA ASN A 156 8.65 1.51 -29.58
C ASN A 156 8.70 2.95 -29.05
N TYR A 157 8.17 3.89 -29.83
CA TYR A 157 8.06 5.27 -29.41
C TYR A 157 6.86 5.95 -30.08
N GLY A 158 6.39 7.02 -29.48
CA GLY A 158 5.36 7.88 -30.05
C GLY A 158 5.44 9.28 -29.46
N GLU A 159 5.17 10.25 -30.31
CA GLU A 159 5.10 11.65 -29.95
C GLU A 159 3.75 12.21 -30.38
N ASN A 160 3.20 13.14 -29.57
CA ASN A 160 1.93 13.81 -29.85
C ASN A 160 0.77 12.82 -30.15
N GLN A 161 0.69 11.76 -29.38
CA GLN A 161 -0.32 10.72 -29.49
C GLN A 161 -1.54 11.04 -28.61
N GLY A 162 -2.68 10.41 -28.90
CA GLY A 162 -3.88 10.45 -28.05
C GLY A 162 -3.82 9.57 -26.79
N ARG A 163 -2.71 8.84 -26.59
CA ARG A 163 -2.44 7.95 -25.48
C ARG A 163 -0.95 7.64 -25.38
N SER A 164 -0.51 7.15 -24.22
CA SER A 164 0.79 6.49 -24.09
C SER A 164 0.63 4.97 -24.14
N LEU A 165 1.61 4.27 -24.73
CA LEU A 165 1.72 2.83 -24.59
C LEU A 165 2.60 2.49 -23.38
N LEU A 166 2.17 1.52 -22.59
CA LEU A 166 2.89 1.01 -21.44
C LEU A 166 3.74 -0.21 -21.84
N GLY A 167 4.68 0.03 -22.77
CA GLY A 167 5.52 -0.98 -23.39
C GLY A 167 5.00 -1.44 -24.76
N SER A 168 5.68 -2.38 -25.39
CA SER A 168 5.21 -3.03 -26.60
C SER A 168 4.30 -4.22 -26.31
N ALA A 169 3.77 -4.80 -27.36
CA ALA A 169 2.74 -5.83 -27.32
C ALA A 169 3.10 -7.05 -26.46
N ILE A 170 2.61 -7.08 -25.26
CA ILE A 170 2.59 -8.27 -24.43
C ILE A 170 1.19 -8.84 -24.44
N THR A 171 1.03 -10.00 -24.99
CA THR A 171 -0.24 -10.70 -24.99
C THR A 171 -0.36 -11.55 -23.75
N GLY A 172 -1.34 -11.26 -22.92
CA GLY A 172 -1.74 -12.19 -21.86
C GLY A 172 -2.54 -13.33 -22.44
N ASP A 173 -1.93 -14.48 -22.65
CA ASP A 173 -2.65 -15.74 -22.90
C ASP A 173 -3.32 -16.22 -21.60
N ALA A 174 -4.38 -17.02 -21.74
CA ALA A 174 -5.08 -17.65 -20.62
C ALA A 174 -4.14 -18.48 -19.72
N ASN A 175 -3.09 -19.07 -20.32
CA ASN A 175 -2.14 -19.93 -19.63
C ASN A 175 -0.86 -19.20 -19.18
N MET A 176 -0.55 -18.02 -19.76
CA MET A 176 0.63 -17.23 -19.47
C MET A 176 0.24 -15.75 -19.28
N PRO A 177 -0.22 -15.38 -18.09
CA PRO A 177 -0.62 -14.02 -17.81
C PRO A 177 0.58 -13.08 -17.86
N SER A 178 0.34 -11.85 -18.31
CA SER A 178 1.31 -10.77 -18.27
C SER A 178 1.23 -10.00 -16.96
N ALA A 179 2.29 -9.26 -16.65
CA ALA A 179 2.32 -8.33 -15.54
C ALA A 179 2.99 -7.01 -15.92
N LEU A 180 2.60 -5.96 -15.22
CA LEU A 180 3.02 -4.60 -15.46
C LEU A 180 3.20 -3.89 -14.12
N MET A 181 4.29 -3.17 -13.98
CA MET A 181 4.52 -2.30 -12.84
C MET A 181 5.01 -0.95 -13.32
N PHE A 182 4.41 0.14 -12.85
CA PHE A 182 4.85 1.46 -13.24
C PHE A 182 4.62 2.51 -12.16
N TYR A 183 5.42 3.56 -12.22
CA TYR A 183 5.26 4.75 -11.42
C TYR A 183 4.51 5.82 -12.19
N LEU A 184 3.61 6.50 -11.50
CA LEU A 184 2.87 7.64 -11.97
C LEU A 184 3.25 8.85 -11.11
N VAL A 185 3.81 9.87 -11.74
CA VAL A 185 4.11 11.15 -11.11
C VAL A 185 3.08 12.16 -11.61
N VAL A 186 2.44 12.85 -10.68
CA VAL A 186 1.50 13.93 -11.00
C VAL A 186 2.05 15.24 -10.43
N ASN A 187 2.43 16.17 -11.30
CA ASN A 187 2.93 17.47 -10.90
C ASN A 187 2.15 18.60 -11.62
N PRO A 188 1.05 19.08 -11.04
CA PRO A 188 0.18 20.06 -11.67
C PRO A 188 0.85 21.44 -11.89
N ALA A 189 1.97 21.70 -11.21
CA ALA A 189 2.70 22.97 -11.33
C ALA A 189 3.77 22.97 -12.45
N SER A 190 3.97 21.87 -13.15
CA SER A 190 5.01 21.75 -14.17
C SER A 190 4.56 22.31 -15.53
N ASN A 191 5.30 23.30 -16.04
CA ASN A 191 5.14 23.79 -17.41
C ASN A 191 5.56 22.78 -18.49
N TYR A 192 6.11 21.63 -18.08
CA TYR A 192 6.66 20.59 -18.95
C TYR A 192 5.86 19.28 -18.94
N GLY A 193 4.56 19.35 -18.64
CA GLY A 193 3.69 18.17 -18.56
C GLY A 193 3.50 17.69 -17.12
N GLY A 194 2.25 17.77 -16.66
CA GLY A 194 1.89 17.51 -15.27
C GLY A 194 1.88 16.03 -14.87
N THR A 195 1.93 15.13 -15.85
CA THR A 195 1.81 13.69 -15.60
C THR A 195 2.84 12.94 -16.43
N HIS A 196 3.68 12.16 -15.75
CA HIS A 196 4.69 11.34 -16.40
C HIS A 196 5.00 10.10 -15.56
N GLY A 197 5.76 9.16 -16.11
CA GLY A 197 6.17 8.00 -15.37
C GLY A 197 7.07 7.05 -16.16
N TRP A 198 7.42 5.98 -15.47
CA TRP A 198 8.23 4.90 -16.03
C TRP A 198 7.80 3.57 -15.42
N GLY A 199 8.10 2.51 -16.11
CA GLY A 199 7.75 1.18 -15.62
C GLY A 199 8.40 0.07 -16.39
N ILE A 200 7.99 -1.12 -16.01
CA ILE A 200 8.38 -2.37 -16.64
C ILE A 200 7.14 -3.18 -16.94
N ASN A 201 7.19 -3.91 -18.03
CA ASN A 201 6.22 -4.96 -18.30
C ASN A 201 6.94 -6.26 -18.67
N TRP A 202 6.29 -7.37 -18.43
CA TRP A 202 6.76 -8.68 -18.83
C TRP A 202 5.59 -9.62 -19.10
N GLY A 203 5.77 -10.52 -20.01
CA GLY A 203 4.76 -11.51 -20.36
C GLY A 203 5.15 -12.34 -21.57
N TRP A 204 4.22 -13.17 -21.96
CA TRP A 204 4.37 -14.02 -23.11
C TRP A 204 3.87 -13.31 -24.37
N ASN A 205 4.67 -13.35 -25.42
CA ASN A 205 4.28 -12.88 -26.74
C ASN A 205 3.82 -14.08 -27.58
N THR A 206 2.52 -14.20 -27.79
CA THR A 206 1.94 -15.35 -28.49
C THR A 206 2.30 -15.42 -29.99
N THR A 207 2.61 -14.28 -30.60
CA THR A 207 2.99 -14.25 -32.00
C THR A 207 4.38 -14.82 -32.28
N ASN A 208 5.30 -14.53 -31.35
CA ASN A 208 6.69 -14.99 -31.47
C ASN A 208 6.98 -16.19 -30.57
N SER A 209 6.01 -16.64 -29.78
CA SER A 209 6.16 -17.72 -28.81
C SER A 209 7.37 -17.55 -27.91
N ASP A 210 7.56 -16.33 -27.38
CA ASP A 210 8.67 -15.98 -26.51
C ASP A 210 8.27 -15.13 -25.29
N LEU A 211 9.13 -15.13 -24.28
CA LEU A 211 9.03 -14.20 -23.16
C LEU A 211 9.56 -12.83 -23.60
N GLN A 212 8.84 -11.81 -23.22
CA GLN A 212 9.20 -10.43 -23.48
C GLN A 212 9.27 -9.64 -22.18
N TYR A 213 10.27 -8.79 -22.09
CA TYR A 213 10.49 -7.84 -21.01
C TYR A 213 10.80 -6.47 -21.60
N GLU A 214 10.18 -5.43 -21.06
CA GLU A 214 10.41 -4.05 -21.52
C GLU A 214 10.42 -3.06 -20.37
N ASN A 215 11.31 -2.08 -20.49
CA ASN A 215 11.24 -0.82 -19.77
C ASN A 215 10.52 0.19 -20.65
N PHE A 216 9.72 1.04 -20.04
CA PHE A 216 9.05 2.12 -20.75
C PHE A 216 9.02 3.41 -19.93
N THR A 217 8.92 4.53 -20.65
CA THR A 217 8.67 5.85 -20.08
C THR A 217 7.51 6.50 -20.80
N TYR A 218 6.79 7.36 -20.12
CA TYR A 218 5.70 8.12 -20.71
C TYR A 218 5.60 9.51 -20.11
N ARG A 219 5.02 10.42 -20.86
CA ARG A 219 4.75 11.79 -20.46
C ARG A 219 3.47 12.29 -21.12
N VAL A 220 2.69 13.08 -20.37
CA VAL A 220 1.51 13.76 -20.84
C VAL A 220 1.76 15.27 -20.72
N ASN A 221 1.80 15.98 -21.85
CA ASN A 221 2.00 17.43 -21.91
C ASN A 221 0.70 18.20 -21.58
N TYR A 222 0.00 17.78 -20.56
CA TYR A 222 -1.27 18.36 -20.12
C TYR A 222 -1.07 19.06 -18.77
N THR A 223 -1.49 20.32 -18.68
CA THR A 223 -1.32 21.16 -17.49
C THR A 223 -2.53 21.15 -16.55
N GLY A 224 -3.61 20.48 -16.91
CA GLY A 224 -4.79 20.37 -16.05
C GLY A 224 -4.62 19.36 -14.92
N THR A 225 -5.57 19.38 -13.98
CA THR A 225 -5.54 18.48 -12.83
C THR A 225 -5.82 17.04 -13.22
N THR A 226 -4.87 16.16 -12.96
CA THR A 226 -5.01 14.73 -13.12
C THR A 226 -5.58 14.13 -11.82
N THR A 227 -6.70 13.41 -11.93
CA THR A 227 -7.40 12.77 -10.79
C THR A 227 -7.21 11.25 -10.76
N GLY A 228 -6.62 10.70 -11.83
CA GLY A 228 -6.41 9.29 -12.00
C GLY A 228 -5.95 8.96 -13.42
N PHE A 229 -6.21 7.75 -13.87
CA PHE A 229 -5.89 7.31 -15.23
C PHE A 229 -6.89 6.28 -15.76
N ARG A 230 -6.90 6.11 -17.07
CA ARG A 230 -7.55 5.01 -17.77
C ARG A 230 -6.49 4.05 -18.31
N MET A 231 -6.73 2.77 -18.15
CA MET A 231 -6.02 1.70 -18.83
C MET A 231 -6.96 0.91 -19.75
N TYR A 232 -6.46 0.48 -20.89
CA TYR A 232 -7.18 -0.38 -21.82
C TYR A 232 -6.21 -1.11 -22.74
N ALA A 233 -6.62 -2.23 -23.33
CA ALA A 233 -5.86 -2.87 -24.40
C ALA A 233 -6.01 -2.06 -25.69
N ASP A 234 -4.92 -1.86 -26.40
CA ASP A 234 -4.90 -1.05 -27.63
C ASP A 234 -5.81 -1.60 -28.75
N SER A 235 -6.04 -2.89 -28.75
CA SER A 235 -6.98 -3.57 -29.64
C SER A 235 -8.46 -3.41 -29.28
N ASN A 236 -8.81 -2.65 -28.23
CA ASN A 236 -10.16 -2.59 -27.64
C ASN A 236 -10.72 -3.95 -27.17
N ASN A 237 -9.86 -4.92 -26.93
CA ASN A 237 -10.27 -6.22 -26.39
C ASN A 237 -10.60 -6.08 -24.88
N ALA A 238 -11.56 -6.87 -24.44
CA ALA A 238 -11.87 -6.98 -23.04
C ALA A 238 -10.72 -7.67 -22.28
N THR A 239 -10.23 -7.03 -21.23
CA THR A 239 -9.12 -7.53 -20.43
C THR A 239 -9.56 -7.93 -19.03
N THR A 240 -8.84 -8.88 -18.45
CA THR A 240 -8.98 -9.31 -17.05
C THR A 240 -7.63 -9.19 -16.40
N PHE A 241 -7.57 -8.60 -15.20
CA PHE A 241 -6.34 -8.49 -14.40
C PHE A 241 -6.61 -8.16 -12.95
N ASP A 242 -5.63 -8.42 -12.10
CA ASP A 242 -5.60 -7.94 -10.73
C ASP A 242 -4.75 -6.67 -10.65
N TYR A 243 -5.08 -5.77 -9.73
CA TYR A 243 -4.31 -4.54 -9.55
C TYR A 243 -4.16 -4.12 -8.09
N ALA A 244 -3.08 -3.38 -7.84
CA ALA A 244 -2.89 -2.61 -6.61
C ALA A 244 -2.24 -1.26 -6.94
N ILE A 245 -2.71 -0.20 -6.28
CA ILE A 245 -2.20 1.17 -6.41
C ILE A 245 -1.76 1.64 -5.03
N TYR A 246 -0.53 2.11 -4.95
CA TYR A 246 0.07 2.63 -3.74
C TYR A 246 0.46 4.09 -3.92
N GLY A 247 0.18 4.92 -2.93
CA GLY A 247 0.75 6.25 -2.80
C GLY A 247 2.10 6.17 -2.07
N ILE A 248 3.11 6.85 -2.61
CA ILE A 248 4.43 6.94 -2.00
C ILE A 248 4.53 8.29 -1.30
N ALA A 249 4.60 8.26 0.03
CA ALA A 249 4.62 9.46 0.86
C ALA A 249 5.82 10.38 0.57
N LYS A 250 5.58 11.68 0.78
CA LYS A 250 6.64 12.71 0.73
C LYS A 250 7.65 12.54 1.85
#